data_814f1598ca9c14c7d33f8683d8c6c803
#
_entry.id   814f1598ca9c14c7d33f8683d8c6c803
#
_cell.length_a   1.000
_cell.length_b   1.000
_cell.length_c   1.000
_cell.angle_alpha   90.00
_cell.angle_beta   90.00
_cell.angle_gamma   90.00
#
_symmetry.space_group_name_H-M   'P 1'
#
loop_
_entity.id
_entity.type
_entity.pdbx_description
1 polymer ?
#
loop_
_entity_poly.entity_id
_entity_poly.type
_entity_poly.pdbx_seq_one_letter_code
_entity_poly.pdbx_strand_id
1 'polypeptide(L)'
;WNYGASTSAYIPLFGKTLNLNAEYYYTDFSKQVVVDMDTDPHAVLFYNLHGRSYSQVVQVEASYPFFPGFTFTAAYRWTDAKTNYNGELMEKPLTSKYKGLLTASYQTPLGLWQFDVTLQLNGGGRMPAPYELTDGNWSWERRYGGFEQLSAQVTRYFRRWSIYVGGENLTNFKQKNPIIDASNPWGSNFDATMVWGPMHGAKAYVGVRFNLPRI
;
A
#
# COMPACT_ATOMS: atom_id res chain seq x y z
N TRP A 1 5.11 -22.29 10.24
CA TRP A 1 6.02 -22.63 9.15
C TRP A 1 6.06 -21.51 8.13
N ASN A 2 7.23 -21.25 7.57
CA ASN A 2 7.40 -20.29 6.50
C ASN A 2 8.20 -20.95 5.38
N TYR A 3 7.66 -20.91 4.16
CA TYR A 3 8.31 -21.41 2.95
C TYR A 3 8.42 -20.26 1.97
N GLY A 4 9.57 -20.10 1.35
CA GLY A 4 9.78 -19.03 0.38
C GLY A 4 10.79 -19.40 -0.68
N ALA A 5 10.64 -18.78 -1.82
CA ALA A 5 11.60 -18.81 -2.91
C ALA A 5 11.72 -17.40 -3.48
N SER A 6 12.95 -16.99 -3.79
CA SER A 6 13.22 -15.74 -4.49
C SER A 6 14.21 -15.97 -5.61
N THR A 7 14.08 -15.18 -6.66
CA THR A 7 14.99 -15.19 -7.79
C THR A 7 15.25 -13.79 -8.29
N SER A 8 16.47 -13.53 -8.72
CA SER A 8 16.85 -12.29 -9.40
C SER A 8 17.51 -12.65 -10.72
N ALA A 9 17.09 -12.00 -11.78
CA ALA A 9 17.62 -12.20 -13.12
C ALA A 9 18.05 -10.86 -13.75
N TYR A 10 19.19 -10.89 -14.42
CA TYR A 10 19.73 -9.76 -15.19
C TYR A 10 19.71 -10.16 -16.67
N ILE A 11 18.73 -9.68 -17.40
CA ILE A 11 18.46 -10.11 -18.77
C ILE A 11 18.96 -9.05 -19.74
N PRO A 12 19.96 -9.32 -20.57
CA PRO A 12 20.36 -8.41 -21.64
C PRO A 12 19.23 -8.25 -22.65
N LEU A 13 18.77 -7.02 -22.84
CA LEU A 13 17.66 -6.70 -23.74
C LEU A 13 17.94 -5.37 -24.45
N PHE A 14 17.94 -5.36 -25.78
CA PHE A 14 18.18 -4.14 -26.61
C PHE A 14 19.43 -3.33 -26.20
N GLY A 15 20.54 -4.02 -25.85
CA GLY A 15 21.79 -3.39 -25.46
C GLY A 15 21.82 -2.82 -24.02
N LYS A 16 20.81 -3.13 -23.20
CA LYS A 16 20.71 -2.77 -21.80
C LYS A 16 20.31 -3.97 -20.96
N THR A 17 20.29 -3.83 -19.65
CA THR A 17 19.94 -4.92 -18.75
C THR A 17 18.58 -4.69 -18.11
N LEU A 18 17.66 -5.60 -18.33
CA LEU A 18 16.42 -5.71 -17.53
C LEU A 18 16.76 -6.42 -16.21
N ASN A 19 16.47 -5.76 -15.10
CA ASN A 19 16.55 -6.37 -13.78
C ASN A 19 15.15 -6.89 -13.41
N LEU A 20 15.05 -8.18 -13.16
CA LEU A 20 13.82 -8.86 -12.78
C LEU A 20 14.01 -9.54 -11.43
N ASN A 21 13.13 -9.26 -10.48
CA ASN A 21 13.04 -9.93 -9.19
C ASN A 21 11.66 -10.57 -9.04
N ALA A 22 11.62 -11.81 -8.59
CA ALA A 22 10.37 -12.51 -8.28
C ALA A 22 10.51 -13.25 -6.95
N GLU A 23 9.46 -13.15 -6.13
CA GLU A 23 9.42 -13.74 -4.80
C GLU A 23 8.08 -14.41 -4.56
N TYR A 24 8.11 -15.55 -3.89
CA TYR A 24 6.93 -16.23 -3.36
C TYR A 24 7.18 -16.63 -1.92
N TYR A 25 6.24 -16.33 -1.05
CA TYR A 25 6.23 -16.75 0.35
C TYR A 25 4.88 -17.32 0.73
N TYR A 26 4.93 -18.45 1.44
CA TYR A 26 3.79 -19.05 2.10
C TYR A 26 4.10 -19.21 3.59
N THR A 27 3.25 -18.66 4.43
CA THR A 27 3.36 -18.78 5.89
C THR A 27 2.12 -19.47 6.44
N ASP A 28 2.31 -20.55 7.16
CA ASP A 28 1.28 -21.26 7.91
C ASP A 28 1.44 -20.97 9.41
N PHE A 29 0.38 -20.50 10.03
CA PHE A 29 0.36 -20.13 11.44
C PHE A 29 -0.29 -21.24 12.27
N SER A 30 0.51 -21.97 13.04
CA SER A 30 0.03 -23.03 13.94
C SER A 30 -0.44 -22.49 15.30
N LYS A 31 0.15 -21.36 15.73
CA LYS A 31 -0.23 -20.65 16.95
C LYS A 31 -0.17 -19.16 16.68
N GLN A 32 -1.27 -18.48 16.88
CA GLN A 32 -1.42 -17.06 16.62
C GLN A 32 -2.49 -16.48 17.55
N VAL A 33 -2.30 -15.24 17.99
CA VAL A 33 -3.40 -14.48 18.56
C VAL A 33 -4.25 -13.96 17.41
N VAL A 34 -5.52 -14.27 17.41
CA VAL A 34 -6.51 -13.75 16.47
C VAL A 34 -7.03 -12.45 17.02
N VAL A 35 -7.04 -11.42 16.18
CA VAL A 35 -7.67 -10.14 16.43
C VAL A 35 -8.97 -10.14 15.65
N ASP A 36 -10.07 -10.29 16.36
CA ASP A 36 -11.41 -10.44 15.77
C ASP A 36 -12.18 -9.13 15.94
N MET A 37 -12.56 -8.55 14.81
CA MET A 37 -13.39 -7.34 14.68
C MET A 37 -14.72 -7.66 13.98
N ASP A 38 -15.04 -8.96 13.83
CA ASP A 38 -16.23 -9.42 13.12
C ASP A 38 -17.33 -9.88 14.10
N THR A 39 -16.92 -10.43 15.24
CA THR A 39 -17.88 -11.05 16.20
C THR A 39 -18.67 -10.00 16.97
N ASP A 40 -18.05 -8.89 17.35
CA ASP A 40 -18.70 -7.78 18.06
C ASP A 40 -18.33 -6.45 17.36
N PRO A 41 -19.32 -5.70 16.85
CA PRO A 41 -19.07 -4.45 16.16
C PRO A 41 -18.50 -3.33 17.06
N HIS A 42 -18.63 -3.43 18.36
CA HIS A 42 -18.19 -2.42 19.33
C HIS A 42 -17.00 -2.87 20.16
N ALA A 43 -16.44 -4.06 19.88
CA ALA A 43 -15.29 -4.60 20.60
C ALA A 43 -14.28 -5.28 19.67
N VAL A 44 -13.03 -5.22 20.06
CA VAL A 44 -11.96 -6.02 19.43
C VAL A 44 -11.65 -7.19 20.36
N LEU A 45 -11.90 -8.40 19.89
CA LEU A 45 -11.67 -9.61 20.66
C LEU A 45 -10.30 -10.19 20.35
N PHE A 46 -9.64 -10.71 21.40
CA PHE A 46 -8.34 -11.36 21.30
C PHE A 46 -8.45 -12.79 21.84
N TYR A 47 -8.14 -13.78 21.01
CA TYR A 47 -8.13 -15.18 21.42
C TYR A 47 -7.09 -15.99 20.66
N ASN A 48 -6.78 -17.18 21.14
CA ASN A 48 -5.85 -18.07 20.44
C ASN A 48 -6.51 -18.64 19.19
N LEU A 49 -5.71 -18.78 18.13
CA LEU A 49 -6.16 -19.41 16.89
C LEU A 49 -6.67 -20.84 17.14
N HIS A 50 -7.90 -21.08 16.72
CA HIS A 50 -8.49 -22.42 16.58
C HIS A 50 -8.77 -22.68 15.10
N GLY A 51 -8.07 -23.67 14.51
CA GLY A 51 -8.16 -23.97 13.09
C GLY A 51 -7.00 -23.40 12.28
N ARG A 52 -7.24 -23.10 11.01
CA ARG A 52 -6.21 -22.74 10.03
C ARG A 52 -6.05 -21.22 9.92
N SER A 53 -4.80 -20.78 9.81
CA SER A 53 -4.45 -19.41 9.40
C SER A 53 -3.23 -19.47 8.50
N TYR A 54 -3.27 -18.75 7.38
CA TYR A 54 -2.17 -18.68 6.44
C TYR A 54 -2.07 -17.34 5.73
N SER A 55 -0.90 -17.08 5.20
CA SER A 55 -0.66 -15.96 4.29
C SER A 55 0.23 -16.43 3.15
N GLN A 56 -0.16 -16.12 1.92
CA GLN A 56 0.69 -16.30 0.75
C GLN A 56 0.83 -15.00 -0.02
N VAL A 57 2.06 -14.76 -0.49
CA VAL A 57 2.43 -13.53 -1.18
C VAL A 57 3.24 -13.89 -2.42
N VAL A 58 2.86 -13.32 -3.55
CA VAL A 58 3.66 -13.29 -4.77
C VAL A 58 4.04 -11.85 -5.04
N GLN A 59 5.32 -11.57 -5.27
CA GLN A 59 5.79 -10.26 -5.66
C GLN A 59 6.71 -10.38 -6.88
N VAL A 60 6.51 -9.50 -7.86
CA VAL A 60 7.37 -9.39 -9.04
C VAL A 60 7.72 -7.93 -9.22
N GLU A 61 9.00 -7.67 -9.52
CA GLU A 61 9.51 -6.34 -9.84
C GLU A 61 10.38 -6.41 -11.09
N ALA A 62 10.18 -5.47 -12.01
CA ALA A 62 10.98 -5.31 -13.20
C ALA A 62 11.46 -3.86 -13.32
N SER A 63 12.76 -3.66 -13.55
CA SER A 63 13.37 -2.34 -13.75
C SER A 63 14.20 -2.32 -15.01
N TYR A 64 13.94 -1.35 -15.89
CA TYR A 64 14.61 -1.25 -17.17
C TYR A 64 15.02 0.18 -17.51
N PRO A 65 16.30 0.45 -17.85
CA PRO A 65 16.79 1.74 -18.30
C PRO A 65 16.55 1.91 -19.81
N PHE A 66 15.43 2.51 -20.21
CA PHE A 66 15.03 2.63 -21.62
C PHE A 66 16.01 3.47 -22.45
N PHE A 67 16.54 4.55 -21.90
CA PHE A 67 17.56 5.40 -22.54
C PHE A 67 18.41 6.09 -21.46
N PRO A 68 19.54 6.72 -21.80
CA PRO A 68 20.41 7.36 -20.83
C PRO A 68 19.65 8.35 -19.94
N GLY A 69 19.76 8.15 -18.64
CA GLY A 69 19.07 8.95 -17.63
C GLY A 69 17.63 8.54 -17.33
N PHE A 70 16.97 7.67 -18.11
CA PHE A 70 15.59 7.25 -17.88
C PHE A 70 15.50 5.79 -17.45
N THR A 71 14.91 5.57 -16.29
CA THR A 71 14.62 4.23 -15.76
C THR A 71 13.12 4.12 -15.47
N PHE A 72 12.54 3.02 -15.88
CA PHE A 72 11.17 2.64 -15.52
C PHE A 72 11.19 1.38 -14.67
N THR A 73 10.45 1.42 -13.57
CA THR A 73 10.28 0.27 -12.67
C THR A 73 8.80 -0.02 -12.51
N ALA A 74 8.44 -1.28 -12.63
CA ALA A 74 7.10 -1.79 -12.36
C ALA A 74 7.20 -2.90 -11.32
N ALA A 75 6.38 -2.82 -10.27
CA ALA A 75 6.26 -3.87 -9.27
C ALA A 75 4.79 -4.22 -9.04
N TYR A 76 4.52 -5.49 -8.80
CA TYR A 76 3.21 -6.01 -8.47
C TYR A 76 3.33 -7.02 -7.34
N ARG A 77 2.47 -6.88 -6.34
CA ARG A 77 2.34 -7.82 -5.23
C ARG A 77 0.90 -8.29 -5.12
N TRP A 78 0.71 -9.60 -5.10
CA TRP A 78 -0.55 -10.24 -4.73
C TRP A 78 -0.42 -10.87 -3.36
N THR A 79 -1.51 -10.78 -2.57
CA THR A 79 -1.58 -11.30 -1.21
C THR A 79 -2.90 -12.04 -1.00
N ASP A 80 -2.83 -13.29 -0.49
CA ASP A 80 -3.97 -14.01 0.04
C ASP A 80 -3.67 -14.40 1.50
N ALA A 81 -4.32 -13.73 2.43
CA ALA A 81 -4.18 -13.96 3.86
C ALA A 81 -5.55 -14.28 4.45
N LYS A 82 -5.67 -15.48 5.05
CA LYS A 82 -6.90 -15.95 5.68
C LYS A 82 -6.63 -16.46 7.08
N THR A 83 -7.57 -16.20 7.96
CA THR A 83 -7.54 -16.63 9.35
C THR A 83 -8.88 -17.23 9.72
N ASN A 84 -8.86 -18.24 10.56
CA ASN A 84 -10.08 -18.82 11.11
C ASN A 84 -10.63 -17.88 12.20
N TYR A 85 -11.84 -17.38 11.97
CA TYR A 85 -12.62 -16.58 12.93
C TYR A 85 -13.83 -17.42 13.35
N ASN A 86 -13.86 -17.86 14.61
CA ASN A 86 -14.97 -18.65 15.18
C ASN A 86 -15.41 -19.87 14.34
N GLY A 87 -14.44 -20.58 13.74
CA GLY A 87 -14.70 -21.77 12.92
C GLY A 87 -14.82 -21.51 11.43
N GLU A 88 -14.86 -20.28 10.98
CA GLU A 88 -14.93 -19.90 9.57
C GLU A 88 -13.61 -19.32 9.07
N LEU A 89 -13.09 -19.85 7.95
CA LEU A 89 -11.86 -19.36 7.33
C LEU A 89 -12.17 -18.16 6.42
N MET A 90 -11.87 -16.95 6.90
CA MET A 90 -12.16 -15.71 6.20
C MET A 90 -10.90 -14.95 5.82
N GLU A 91 -11.01 -14.08 4.80
CA GLU A 91 -9.96 -13.12 4.45
C GLU A 91 -9.67 -12.19 5.64
N LYS A 92 -8.39 -11.92 5.90
CA LYS A 92 -8.01 -10.96 6.94
C LYS A 92 -8.57 -9.57 6.59
N PRO A 93 -9.32 -8.91 7.49
CA PRO A 93 -9.89 -7.61 7.20
C PRO A 93 -8.80 -6.54 7.00
N LEU A 94 -9.15 -5.46 6.30
CA LEU A 94 -8.29 -4.31 5.99
C LEU A 94 -6.98 -4.69 5.28
N THR A 95 -6.96 -5.84 4.59
CA THR A 95 -5.82 -6.33 3.83
C THR A 95 -6.12 -6.25 2.34
N SER A 96 -5.34 -5.45 1.60
CA SER A 96 -5.47 -5.34 0.15
C SER A 96 -5.03 -6.63 -0.54
N LYS A 97 -5.82 -7.11 -1.51
CA LYS A 97 -5.49 -8.31 -2.30
C LYS A 97 -4.29 -8.13 -3.22
N TYR A 98 -4.08 -6.91 -3.71
CA TYR A 98 -2.93 -6.59 -4.56
C TYR A 98 -2.45 -5.17 -4.34
N LYS A 99 -1.19 -4.94 -4.65
CA LYS A 99 -0.59 -3.60 -4.77
C LYS A 99 0.26 -3.56 -6.02
N GLY A 100 0.17 -2.46 -6.76
CA GLY A 100 1.02 -2.16 -7.90
C GLY A 100 1.81 -0.89 -7.66
N LEU A 101 3.01 -0.82 -8.24
CA LEU A 101 3.85 0.37 -8.24
C LEU A 101 4.44 0.54 -9.64
N LEU A 102 4.27 1.72 -10.23
CA LEU A 102 4.92 2.13 -11.45
C LEU A 102 5.72 3.38 -11.16
N THR A 103 7.02 3.36 -11.42
CA THR A 103 7.90 4.50 -11.22
C THR A 103 8.65 4.83 -12.52
N ALA A 104 8.59 6.08 -12.92
CA ALA A 104 9.39 6.64 -14.00
C ALA A 104 10.33 7.70 -13.42
N SER A 105 11.63 7.52 -13.62
CA SER A 105 12.66 8.45 -13.18
C SER A 105 13.51 8.89 -14.37
N TYR A 106 13.65 10.18 -14.55
CA TYR A 106 14.50 10.74 -15.60
C TYR A 106 15.46 11.78 -15.03
N GLN A 107 16.75 11.54 -15.24
CA GLN A 107 17.82 12.50 -14.92
C GLN A 107 18.43 13.04 -16.21
N THR A 108 18.54 14.36 -16.34
CA THR A 108 19.17 14.99 -17.52
C THR A 108 20.65 14.64 -17.63
N PRO A 109 21.26 14.67 -18.84
CA PRO A 109 22.65 14.22 -19.07
C PRO A 109 23.70 14.84 -18.16
N LEU A 110 23.53 16.09 -17.74
CA LEU A 110 24.46 16.76 -16.81
C LEU A 110 24.08 16.56 -15.33
N GLY A 111 23.07 15.75 -15.04
CA GLY A 111 22.59 15.50 -13.69
C GLY A 111 22.02 16.74 -12.99
N LEU A 112 21.65 17.78 -13.77
CA LEU A 112 21.17 19.03 -13.21
C LEU A 112 19.70 18.99 -12.79
N TRP A 113 18.89 18.19 -13.50
CA TRP A 113 17.46 18.01 -13.23
C TRP A 113 17.13 16.54 -13.11
N GLN A 114 16.23 16.22 -12.20
CA GLN A 114 15.62 14.91 -12.07
C GLN A 114 14.10 15.08 -11.98
N PHE A 115 13.40 14.21 -12.68
CA PHE A 115 11.94 14.11 -12.72
C PHE A 115 11.57 12.72 -12.29
N ASP A 116 10.77 12.64 -11.24
CA ASP A 116 10.29 11.36 -10.70
C ASP A 116 8.75 11.36 -10.69
N VAL A 117 8.17 10.29 -11.20
CA VAL A 117 6.72 10.07 -11.15
C VAL A 117 6.47 8.67 -10.64
N THR A 118 5.58 8.53 -9.67
CA THR A 118 5.21 7.24 -9.09
C THR A 118 3.70 7.12 -9.06
N LEU A 119 3.17 6.05 -9.66
CA LEU A 119 1.77 5.64 -9.55
C LEU A 119 1.69 4.41 -8.65
N GLN A 120 0.93 4.52 -7.58
CA GLN A 120 0.60 3.41 -6.68
C GLN A 120 -0.83 2.94 -6.96
N LEU A 121 -1.00 1.65 -7.20
CA LEU A 121 -2.27 0.97 -7.36
C LEU A 121 -2.55 0.18 -6.09
N ASN A 122 -3.59 0.52 -5.36
CA ASN A 122 -3.97 -0.17 -4.13
C ASN A 122 -5.27 -0.94 -4.37
N GLY A 123 -5.22 -2.26 -4.26
CA GLY A 123 -6.39 -3.11 -4.41
C GLY A 123 -7.32 -3.00 -3.21
N GLY A 124 -8.58 -3.32 -3.45
CA GLY A 124 -9.57 -3.44 -2.40
C GLY A 124 -9.35 -4.66 -1.51
N GLY A 125 -10.13 -4.75 -0.44
CA GLY A 125 -10.08 -5.84 0.51
C GLY A 125 -11.40 -6.02 1.27
N ARG A 126 -11.42 -6.97 2.21
CA ARG A 126 -12.55 -7.18 3.09
C ARG A 126 -12.56 -6.14 4.22
N MET A 127 -13.74 -5.64 4.56
CA MET A 127 -14.00 -4.91 5.80
C MET A 127 -14.41 -5.91 6.89
N PRO A 128 -14.31 -5.55 8.18
CA PRO A 128 -15.01 -6.28 9.24
C PRO A 128 -16.51 -6.37 8.97
N ALA A 129 -17.22 -7.25 9.68
CA ALA A 129 -18.66 -7.39 9.53
C ALA A 129 -19.37 -6.04 9.79
N PRO A 130 -20.16 -5.54 8.82
CA PRO A 130 -20.92 -4.31 9.04
C PRO A 130 -22.09 -4.55 9.99
N TYR A 131 -22.50 -3.53 10.72
CA TYR A 131 -23.68 -3.53 11.57
C TYR A 131 -24.66 -2.43 11.17
N GLU A 132 -25.90 -2.57 11.57
CA GLU A 132 -26.96 -1.61 11.29
C GLU A 132 -26.91 -0.44 12.29
N LEU A 133 -26.96 0.78 11.76
CA LEU A 133 -27.00 2.01 12.55
C LEU A 133 -28.44 2.31 12.97
N THR A 134 -28.62 3.22 13.92
CA THR A 134 -29.93 3.63 14.44
C THR A 134 -30.88 4.26 13.40
N ASP A 135 -30.32 4.75 12.29
CA ASP A 135 -31.06 5.30 11.15
C ASP A 135 -31.45 4.25 10.08
N GLY A 136 -31.15 2.97 10.32
CA GLY A 136 -31.42 1.86 9.41
C GLY A 136 -30.41 1.70 8.27
N ASN A 137 -29.33 2.51 8.26
CA ASN A 137 -28.24 2.35 7.31
C ASN A 137 -27.17 1.37 7.84
N TRP A 138 -26.38 0.81 6.95
CA TRP A 138 -25.20 0.02 7.34
C TRP A 138 -24.02 0.91 7.65
N SER A 139 -23.21 0.53 8.65
CA SER A 139 -22.01 1.25 9.07
C SER A 139 -20.98 1.42 7.95
N TRP A 140 -20.78 0.37 7.13
CA TRP A 140 -19.91 0.34 5.95
C TRP A 140 -20.29 -0.79 4.99
N GLU A 141 -19.67 -0.81 3.83
CA GLU A 141 -19.79 -1.93 2.89
C GLU A 141 -18.92 -3.12 3.33
N ARG A 142 -19.30 -4.35 2.98
CA ARG A 142 -18.51 -5.57 3.28
C ARG A 142 -17.11 -5.57 2.67
N ARG A 143 -16.88 -4.76 1.65
CA ARG A 143 -15.59 -4.63 0.96
C ARG A 143 -15.33 -3.17 0.62
N TYR A 144 -14.07 -2.75 0.80
CA TYR A 144 -13.62 -1.48 0.25
C TYR A 144 -13.04 -1.66 -1.16
N GLY A 145 -13.18 -0.65 -2.00
CA GLY A 145 -12.69 -0.63 -3.37
C GLY A 145 -11.18 -0.34 -3.45
N GLY A 146 -10.60 -0.61 -4.62
CA GLY A 146 -9.24 -0.17 -4.93
C GLY A 146 -9.17 1.34 -5.18
N PHE A 147 -7.96 1.90 -5.06
CA PHE A 147 -7.69 3.31 -5.36
C PHE A 147 -6.27 3.51 -5.89
N GLU A 148 -6.07 4.65 -6.52
CA GLU A 148 -4.81 5.03 -7.15
C GLU A 148 -4.26 6.31 -6.52
N GLN A 149 -2.94 6.35 -6.33
CA GLN A 149 -2.24 7.54 -5.86
C GLN A 149 -1.10 7.87 -6.81
N LEU A 150 -1.14 9.06 -7.39
CA LEU A 150 -0.06 9.60 -8.21
C LEU A 150 0.78 10.57 -7.38
N SER A 151 2.09 10.41 -7.44
CA SER A 151 3.07 11.34 -6.86
C SER A 151 4.07 11.76 -7.92
N ALA A 152 4.49 13.01 -7.89
CA ALA A 152 5.51 13.53 -8.81
C ALA A 152 6.44 14.51 -8.09
N GLN A 153 7.70 14.49 -8.48
CA GLN A 153 8.72 15.40 -7.96
C GLN A 153 9.65 15.87 -9.07
N VAL A 154 10.03 17.13 -9.02
CA VAL A 154 11.10 17.72 -9.83
C VAL A 154 12.19 18.20 -8.88
N THR A 155 13.43 17.79 -9.16
CA THR A 155 14.61 18.19 -8.36
C THR A 155 15.60 18.91 -9.24
N ARG A 156 16.08 20.07 -8.79
CA ARG A 156 17.20 20.80 -9.39
C ARG A 156 18.44 20.63 -8.51
N TYR A 157 19.50 20.10 -9.10
CA TYR A 157 20.79 19.92 -8.42
C TYR A 157 21.74 21.06 -8.70
N PHE A 158 22.43 21.49 -7.68
CA PHE A 158 23.55 22.43 -7.68
C PHE A 158 24.78 21.76 -7.05
N ARG A 159 25.92 22.42 -7.05
CA ARG A 159 27.20 21.83 -6.59
C ARG A 159 27.13 21.21 -5.18
N ARG A 160 26.47 21.89 -4.24
CA ARG A 160 26.40 21.47 -2.81
C ARG A 160 24.98 21.38 -2.28
N TRP A 161 23.99 21.72 -3.04
CA TRP A 161 22.60 21.73 -2.61
C TRP A 161 21.66 21.36 -3.74
N SER A 162 20.46 21.02 -3.40
CA SER A 162 19.39 20.80 -4.35
C SER A 162 18.09 21.39 -3.82
N ILE A 163 17.24 21.82 -4.73
CA ILE A 163 15.86 22.21 -4.45
C ILE A 163 14.96 21.19 -5.11
N TYR A 164 13.92 20.80 -4.41
CA TYR A 164 12.90 19.93 -4.98
C TYR A 164 11.51 20.47 -4.68
N VAL A 165 10.60 20.25 -5.64
CA VAL A 165 9.17 20.55 -5.55
C VAL A 165 8.44 19.30 -5.97
N GLY A 166 7.42 18.92 -5.23
CA GLY A 166 6.64 17.74 -5.54
C GLY A 166 5.24 17.78 -4.98
N GLY A 167 4.49 16.75 -5.33
CA GLY A 167 3.15 16.52 -4.82
C GLY A 167 2.89 15.05 -4.61
N GLU A 168 2.13 14.77 -3.58
CA GLU A 168 1.63 13.44 -3.21
C GLU A 168 0.13 13.38 -3.40
N ASN A 169 -0.37 12.19 -3.73
CA ASN A 169 -1.79 11.95 -3.96
C ASN A 169 -2.41 12.95 -4.95
N LEU A 170 -1.73 13.19 -6.07
CA LEU A 170 -2.19 14.12 -7.12
C LEU A 170 -3.50 13.68 -7.78
N THR A 171 -3.89 12.41 -7.64
CA THR A 171 -5.23 11.90 -7.98
C THR A 171 -6.31 12.45 -7.06
N ASN A 172 -5.92 13.08 -5.96
CA ASN A 172 -6.80 13.65 -4.93
C ASN A 172 -7.80 12.63 -4.36
N PHE A 173 -7.42 11.35 -4.35
CA PHE A 173 -8.26 10.31 -3.76
C PHE A 173 -8.37 10.50 -2.25
N LYS A 174 -9.58 10.37 -1.72
CA LYS A 174 -9.87 10.33 -0.28
C LYS A 174 -10.89 9.24 0.00
N GLN A 175 -10.68 8.52 1.10
CA GLN A 175 -11.71 7.63 1.62
C GLN A 175 -12.96 8.43 1.94
N LYS A 176 -14.11 7.95 1.45
CA LYS A 176 -15.41 8.51 1.80
C LYS A 176 -15.82 8.00 3.19
N ASN A 177 -16.41 8.87 3.99
CA ASN A 177 -16.97 8.54 5.32
C ASN A 177 -16.00 7.71 6.20
N PRO A 178 -14.79 8.22 6.52
CA PRO A 178 -13.83 7.47 7.33
C PRO A 178 -14.23 7.37 8.80
N ILE A 179 -15.22 8.17 9.23
CA ILE A 179 -15.76 8.20 10.59
C ILE A 179 -17.23 7.86 10.52
N ILE A 180 -17.63 6.82 11.22
CA ILE A 180 -19.01 6.40 11.37
C ILE A 180 -19.66 7.24 12.44
N ASP A 181 -20.93 7.65 12.21
CA ASP A 181 -21.71 8.51 13.09
C ASP A 181 -20.95 9.78 13.56
N ALA A 182 -20.25 10.43 12.61
CA ALA A 182 -19.39 11.59 12.90
C ALA A 182 -20.16 12.78 13.53
N SER A 183 -21.48 12.86 13.33
CA SER A 183 -22.35 13.88 13.90
C SER A 183 -22.64 13.67 15.40
N ASN A 184 -22.41 12.46 15.91
CA ASN A 184 -22.66 12.08 17.30
C ASN A 184 -21.43 11.42 17.95
N PRO A 185 -20.36 12.20 18.23
CA PRO A 185 -19.07 11.64 18.68
C PRO A 185 -19.11 10.95 20.05
N TRP A 186 -20.21 11.12 20.80
CA TRP A 186 -20.44 10.49 22.11
C TRP A 186 -21.50 9.36 22.04
N GLY A 187 -21.99 9.07 20.83
CA GLY A 187 -22.95 7.99 20.61
C GLY A 187 -22.28 6.63 20.59
N SER A 188 -23.06 5.59 20.82
CA SER A 188 -22.59 4.19 20.81
C SER A 188 -22.12 3.70 19.44
N ASN A 189 -22.53 4.36 18.37
CA ASN A 189 -22.18 4.00 16.99
C ASN A 189 -20.97 4.78 16.44
N PHE A 190 -20.41 5.73 17.23
CA PHE A 190 -19.24 6.48 16.79
C PHE A 190 -18.02 5.56 16.62
N ASP A 191 -17.46 5.50 15.40
CA ASP A 191 -16.26 4.72 15.11
C ASP A 191 -15.35 5.47 14.12
N ALA A 192 -14.10 5.70 14.51
CA ALA A 192 -13.05 6.32 13.72
C ALA A 192 -11.91 5.34 13.36
N THR A 193 -12.13 4.03 13.53
CA THR A 193 -11.08 3.01 13.35
C THR A 193 -11.05 2.39 11.95
N MET A 194 -12.12 2.53 11.16
CA MET A 194 -12.28 1.87 9.85
C MET A 194 -11.61 2.65 8.70
N VAL A 195 -10.34 3.00 8.89
CA VAL A 195 -9.54 3.71 7.90
C VAL A 195 -8.77 2.72 7.03
N TRP A 196 -9.10 2.66 5.73
CA TRP A 196 -8.46 1.77 4.74
C TRP A 196 -7.78 2.52 3.60
N GLY A 197 -8.02 3.82 3.46
CA GLY A 197 -7.47 4.67 2.41
C GLY A 197 -7.02 6.04 2.92
N PRO A 198 -6.46 6.88 2.05
CA PRO A 198 -6.03 8.23 2.41
C PRO A 198 -7.19 9.08 2.95
N MET A 199 -6.98 9.72 4.07
CA MET A 199 -7.92 10.69 4.65
C MET A 199 -7.70 12.10 4.09
N HIS A 200 -6.49 12.39 3.61
CA HIS A 200 -6.11 13.68 3.03
C HIS A 200 -5.99 13.56 1.52
N GLY A 201 -6.44 14.58 0.80
CA GLY A 201 -6.29 14.70 -0.65
C GLY A 201 -4.87 15.05 -1.08
N ALA A 202 -4.76 15.68 -2.24
CA ALA A 202 -3.50 16.12 -2.80
C ALA A 202 -2.72 17.04 -1.85
N LYS A 203 -1.41 16.81 -1.76
CA LYS A 203 -0.47 17.62 -0.98
C LYS A 203 0.65 18.08 -1.89
N ALA A 204 1.10 19.32 -1.71
CA ALA A 204 2.29 19.84 -2.34
C ALA A 204 3.37 20.10 -1.29
N TYR A 205 4.61 19.93 -1.68
CA TYR A 205 5.76 20.20 -0.82
C TYR A 205 6.91 20.83 -1.61
N VAL A 206 7.75 21.58 -0.91
CA VAL A 206 9.01 22.12 -1.40
C VAL A 206 10.08 21.89 -0.35
N GLY A 207 11.28 21.57 -0.78
CA GLY A 207 12.39 21.38 0.13
C GLY A 207 13.75 21.70 -0.47
N VAL A 208 14.71 21.89 0.42
CA VAL A 208 16.12 22.12 0.10
C VAL A 208 16.96 21.07 0.82
N ARG A 209 17.92 20.49 0.12
CA ARG A 209 18.91 19.57 0.69
C ARG A 209 20.30 20.17 0.51
N PHE A 210 21.08 20.18 1.57
CA PHE A 210 22.46 20.62 1.55
C PHE A 210 23.39 19.43 1.86
N ASN A 211 24.41 19.22 1.01
CA ASN A 211 25.38 18.16 1.15
C ASN A 211 26.68 18.72 1.69
N LEU A 212 27.03 18.38 2.91
CA LEU A 212 28.35 18.68 3.48
C LEU A 212 29.39 17.77 2.81
N PRO A 213 30.54 18.32 2.32
CA PRO A 213 31.61 17.46 1.86
C PRO A 213 32.12 16.63 3.04
N ARG A 214 32.34 15.34 2.83
CA ARG A 214 33.13 14.54 3.79
C ARG A 214 34.53 15.14 3.80
N ILE A 215 35.01 15.53 4.97
CA ILE A 215 36.39 15.94 5.23
C ILE A 215 37.27 14.70 5.14
#